data_fd0ee0e09008de6625b54508c3c66446
#
_entry.id   fd0ee0e09008de6625b54508c3c66446
#
_cell.length_a   1.000
_cell.length_b   1.000
_cell.length_c   1.000
_cell.angle_alpha   90.00
_cell.angle_beta   90.00
_cell.angle_gamma   90.00
#
_symmetry.space_group_name_H-M   'P 1'
#
loop_
_entity.id
_entity.type
_entity.pdbx_description
1 polymer ?
#
loop_
_entity_poly.entity_id
_entity_poly.type
_entity_poly.pdbx_seq_one_letter_code
_entity_poly.pdbx_strand_id
1 'polypeptide(L)'
;LFLLKKDVDHYIYRVKHLLESQDPAIIYVLSTVLEAWIRLLAPFTPHTSEELWSKYGGEGFVSQASWPEADESLMDVKIEKAESLVENIIKDIAHIKQMVGDEVEKIHIYLAPDWKWDLYKIADDVGKPDIGQIMGRAIGANIYDDKKEIAMVAKKIGKEITKTRYIGKINEEEILTDALDYIKEESGNEVIIHTDDSYDPQNKAKNAMPYKPAIFME
;
A
#
# COMPACT_ATOMS: atom_id res chain seq x y z
N LEU A 1 20.02 -2.23 7.13
CA LEU A 1 20.40 -0.95 6.48
C LEU A 1 19.90 -0.87 5.03
N PHE A 2 20.04 -1.91 4.21
CA PHE A 2 19.58 -1.88 2.81
C PHE A 2 18.06 -1.66 2.67
N LEU A 3 17.25 -2.37 3.46
CA LEU A 3 15.79 -2.21 3.45
C LEU A 3 15.41 -0.80 3.95
N LEU A 4 15.98 -0.37 5.07
CA LEU A 4 15.73 0.98 5.60
C LEU A 4 16.06 2.06 4.56
N LYS A 5 17.21 1.93 3.84
CA LYS A 5 17.54 2.87 2.77
C LYS A 5 16.46 2.91 1.70
N LYS A 6 15.96 1.74 1.26
CA LYS A 6 14.91 1.65 0.26
C LYS A 6 13.63 2.34 0.71
N ASP A 7 13.23 2.15 1.97
CA ASP A 7 12.02 2.75 2.53
C ASP A 7 12.17 4.28 2.64
N VAL A 8 13.36 4.75 3.02
CA VAL A 8 13.69 6.19 3.07
C VAL A 8 13.70 6.81 1.67
N ASP A 9 14.34 6.16 0.69
CA ASP A 9 14.36 6.63 -0.70
C ASP A 9 12.93 6.74 -1.25
N HIS A 10 12.10 5.73 -0.96
CA HIS A 10 10.69 5.73 -1.34
C HIS A 10 9.92 6.89 -0.70
N TYR A 11 10.08 7.09 0.61
CA TYR A 11 9.46 8.20 1.32
C TYR A 11 9.88 9.56 0.74
N ILE A 12 11.19 9.80 0.57
CA ILE A 12 11.70 11.04 -0.02
C ILE A 12 11.12 11.27 -1.41
N TYR A 13 11.04 10.23 -2.22
CA TYR A 13 10.45 10.34 -3.54
C TYR A 13 8.97 10.73 -3.50
N ARG A 14 8.19 10.13 -2.60
CA ARG A 14 6.77 10.44 -2.39
C ARG A 14 6.54 11.90 -1.96
N VAL A 15 7.42 12.44 -1.11
CA VAL A 15 7.27 13.80 -0.57
C VAL A 15 8.13 14.85 -1.28
N LYS A 16 8.80 14.51 -2.39
CA LYS A 16 9.77 15.39 -3.08
C LYS A 16 9.21 16.77 -3.43
N HIS A 17 7.93 16.82 -3.82
CA HIS A 17 7.22 18.07 -4.17
C HIS A 17 6.92 18.94 -2.95
N LEU A 18 6.99 18.38 -1.73
CA LEU A 18 6.77 19.08 -0.47
C LEU A 18 8.08 19.40 0.27
N LEU A 19 9.23 18.95 -0.20
CA LEU A 19 10.51 19.15 0.50
C LEU A 19 10.87 20.63 0.66
N GLU A 20 10.48 21.48 -0.28
CA GLU A 20 10.70 22.93 -0.22
C GLU A 20 9.71 23.65 0.71
N SER A 21 8.58 23.04 1.05
CA SER A 21 7.55 23.64 1.88
C SER A 21 7.94 23.77 3.35
N GLN A 22 9.01 23.11 3.78
CA GLN A 22 9.42 22.97 5.19
C GLN A 22 8.30 22.39 6.08
N ASP A 23 7.54 21.44 5.55
CA ASP A 23 6.48 20.77 6.29
C ASP A 23 7.03 20.14 7.58
N PRO A 24 6.52 20.51 8.76
CA PRO A 24 7.02 19.97 10.03
C PRO A 24 6.94 18.44 10.13
N ALA A 25 5.97 17.79 9.50
CA ALA A 25 5.84 16.34 9.52
C ALA A 25 6.98 15.68 8.74
N ILE A 26 7.34 16.23 7.57
CA ILE A 26 8.44 15.73 6.76
C ILE A 26 9.77 15.92 7.50
N ILE A 27 9.99 17.11 8.09
CA ILE A 27 11.19 17.40 8.88
C ILE A 27 11.29 16.43 10.05
N TYR A 28 10.18 16.17 10.76
CA TYR A 28 10.14 15.21 11.87
C TYR A 28 10.55 13.81 11.43
N VAL A 29 9.93 13.29 10.37
CA VAL A 29 10.24 11.94 9.87
C VAL A 29 11.70 11.83 9.43
N LEU A 30 12.20 12.77 8.60
CA LEU A 30 13.57 12.72 8.10
C LEU A 30 14.60 12.90 9.21
N SER A 31 14.36 13.77 10.20
CA SER A 31 15.27 13.96 11.34
C SER A 31 15.31 12.72 12.24
N THR A 32 14.17 12.11 12.53
CA THR A 32 14.09 10.87 13.33
C THR A 32 14.82 9.73 12.66
N VAL A 33 14.61 9.56 11.34
CA VAL A 33 15.32 8.53 10.57
C VAL A 33 16.82 8.80 10.51
N LEU A 34 17.23 10.04 10.29
CA LEU A 34 18.65 10.42 10.25
C LEU A 34 19.34 10.15 11.59
N GLU A 35 18.72 10.54 12.69
CA GLU A 35 19.23 10.28 14.04
C GLU A 35 19.42 8.78 14.30
N ALA A 36 18.40 7.99 14.04
CA ALA A 36 18.47 6.54 14.18
C ALA A 36 19.56 5.94 13.29
N TRP A 37 19.68 6.44 12.06
CA TRP A 37 20.67 5.93 11.11
C TRP A 37 22.11 6.22 11.53
N ILE A 38 22.40 7.41 12.06
CA ILE A 38 23.71 7.75 12.60
C ILE A 38 24.12 6.78 13.71
N ARG A 39 23.21 6.48 14.65
CA ARG A 39 23.45 5.52 15.74
C ARG A 39 23.67 4.09 15.22
N LEU A 40 22.86 3.64 14.26
CA LEU A 40 22.99 2.31 13.65
C LEU A 40 24.29 2.13 12.87
N LEU A 41 24.85 3.20 12.30
CA LEU A 41 26.11 3.18 11.56
C LEU A 41 27.34 3.27 12.46
N ALA A 42 27.21 3.77 13.68
CA ALA A 42 28.35 4.02 14.58
C ALA A 42 29.28 2.79 14.78
N PRO A 43 28.78 1.54 14.92
CA PRO A 43 29.65 0.36 15.04
C PRO A 43 30.48 0.07 13.77
N PHE A 44 30.03 0.53 12.60
CA PHE A 44 30.64 0.22 11.31
C PHE A 44 31.55 1.36 10.81
N THR A 45 31.13 2.60 11.08
CA THR A 45 31.81 3.82 10.62
C THR A 45 31.94 4.82 11.76
N PRO A 46 32.70 4.51 12.85
CA PRO A 46 32.69 5.31 14.08
C PRO A 46 33.07 6.77 13.84
N HIS A 47 34.13 7.04 13.11
CA HIS A 47 34.58 8.42 12.89
C HIS A 47 33.55 9.26 12.09
N THR A 48 32.97 8.68 11.05
CA THR A 48 31.95 9.36 10.26
C THR A 48 30.68 9.59 11.09
N SER A 49 30.30 8.61 11.89
CA SER A 49 29.11 8.70 12.74
C SER A 49 29.28 9.73 13.85
N GLU A 50 30.46 9.85 14.46
CA GLU A 50 30.77 10.92 15.45
C GLU A 50 30.71 12.32 14.81
N GLU A 51 31.27 12.48 13.60
CA GLU A 51 31.17 13.75 12.87
C GLU A 51 29.71 14.12 12.53
N LEU A 52 28.94 13.16 12.03
CA LEU A 52 27.52 13.36 11.70
C LEU A 52 26.70 13.65 12.96
N TRP A 53 26.96 12.94 14.07
CA TRP A 53 26.32 13.15 15.35
C TRP A 53 26.52 14.57 15.87
N SER A 54 27.76 15.05 15.81
CA SER A 54 28.08 16.44 16.18
C SER A 54 27.37 17.46 15.28
N LYS A 55 27.33 17.23 13.97
CA LYS A 55 26.61 18.12 13.02
C LYS A 55 25.10 18.07 13.19
N TYR A 56 24.55 16.93 13.55
CA TYR A 56 23.15 16.76 13.88
C TYR A 56 22.74 17.51 15.16
N GLY A 57 23.70 17.77 16.06
CA GLY A 57 23.46 18.40 17.35
C GLY A 57 23.27 17.40 18.50
N GLY A 58 23.72 16.17 18.32
CA GLY A 58 23.67 15.15 19.36
C GLY A 58 24.64 15.47 20.52
N GLU A 59 24.23 15.15 21.74
CA GLU A 59 25.02 15.35 22.93
C GLU A 59 26.01 14.20 23.17
N GLY A 60 27.25 14.52 23.58
CA GLY A 60 28.28 13.52 23.85
C GLY A 60 28.75 12.76 22.61
N PHE A 61 29.22 11.53 22.82
CA PHE A 61 29.67 10.67 21.73
C PHE A 61 28.55 9.75 21.27
N VAL A 62 28.41 9.55 19.95
CA VAL A 62 27.41 8.62 19.40
C VAL A 62 27.64 7.18 19.87
N SER A 63 28.91 6.82 20.12
CA SER A 63 29.28 5.51 20.68
C SER A 63 28.75 5.24 22.10
N GLN A 64 28.33 6.29 22.82
CA GLN A 64 27.74 6.21 24.15
C GLN A 64 26.23 6.43 24.14
N ALA A 65 25.65 6.80 23.01
CA ALA A 65 24.23 6.98 22.86
C ALA A 65 23.48 5.64 22.94
N SER A 66 22.26 5.65 23.46
CA SER A 66 21.42 4.47 23.51
C SER A 66 21.09 3.97 22.09
N TRP A 67 20.89 2.67 21.94
CA TRP A 67 20.45 2.10 20.67
C TRP A 67 19.05 2.63 20.30
N PRO A 68 18.78 2.90 19.00
CA PRO A 68 17.43 3.35 18.61
C PRO A 68 16.39 2.30 18.92
N GLU A 69 15.28 2.72 19.49
CA GLU A 69 14.13 1.87 19.77
C GLU A 69 12.97 2.25 18.85
N ALA A 70 12.21 1.26 18.41
CA ALA A 70 11.01 1.51 17.62
C ALA A 70 9.88 2.02 18.52
N ASP A 71 9.21 3.08 18.09
CA ASP A 71 7.97 3.54 18.72
C ASP A 71 6.78 2.77 18.15
N GLU A 72 6.35 1.74 18.87
CA GLU A 72 5.23 0.89 18.46
C GLU A 72 3.90 1.67 18.35
N SER A 73 3.78 2.83 19.01
CA SER A 73 2.59 3.68 18.92
C SER A 73 2.40 4.33 17.54
N LEU A 74 3.46 4.41 16.75
CA LEU A 74 3.45 4.95 15.38
C LEU A 74 3.16 3.86 14.33
N MET A 75 3.07 2.60 14.74
CA MET A 75 2.77 1.50 13.83
C MET A 75 1.27 1.40 13.58
N ASP A 76 0.82 1.66 12.33
CA ASP A 76 -0.56 1.49 11.90
C ASP A 76 -0.64 0.53 10.72
N VAL A 77 -1.20 -0.65 10.96
CA VAL A 77 -1.35 -1.72 9.95
C VAL A 77 -2.18 -1.27 8.75
N LYS A 78 -3.11 -0.32 8.94
CA LYS A 78 -3.91 0.20 7.82
C LYS A 78 -3.09 1.12 6.93
N ILE A 79 -2.22 1.95 7.52
CA ILE A 79 -1.30 2.82 6.77
C ILE A 79 -0.29 1.97 6.01
N GLU A 80 0.30 0.95 6.65
CA GLU A 80 1.20 0.01 5.97
C GLU A 80 0.51 -0.71 4.80
N LYS A 81 -0.77 -1.06 4.97
CA LYS A 81 -1.55 -1.70 3.91
C LYS A 81 -1.88 -0.74 2.78
N ALA A 82 -2.18 0.52 3.11
CA ALA A 82 -2.40 1.57 2.13
C ALA A 82 -1.17 1.79 1.26
N GLU A 83 0.00 1.89 1.86
CA GLU A 83 1.27 2.04 1.15
C GLU A 83 1.60 0.82 0.29
N SER A 84 1.39 -0.39 0.83
CA SER A 84 1.54 -1.64 0.07
C SER A 84 0.57 -1.73 -1.12
N LEU A 85 -0.64 -1.16 -1.01
CA LEU A 85 -1.60 -1.09 -2.11
C LEU A 85 -1.04 -0.27 -3.28
N VAL A 86 -0.51 0.92 -3.00
CA VAL A 86 0.09 1.81 -4.01
C VAL A 86 1.29 1.13 -4.67
N GLU A 87 2.21 0.55 -3.89
CA GLU A 87 3.36 -0.17 -4.43
C GLU A 87 2.95 -1.35 -5.34
N ASN A 88 1.93 -2.11 -4.92
CA ASN A 88 1.47 -3.26 -5.69
C ASN A 88 0.83 -2.82 -7.01
N ILE A 89 0.06 -1.73 -7.02
CA ILE A 89 -0.51 -1.17 -8.25
C ILE A 89 0.61 -0.76 -9.22
N ILE A 90 1.65 -0.08 -8.75
CA ILE A 90 2.78 0.31 -9.61
C ILE A 90 3.48 -0.93 -10.19
N LYS A 91 3.70 -1.97 -9.35
CA LYS A 91 4.29 -3.24 -9.81
C LYS A 91 3.41 -3.95 -10.83
N ASP A 92 2.08 -3.99 -10.59
CA ASP A 92 1.13 -4.62 -11.50
C ASP A 92 1.05 -3.84 -12.83
N ILE A 93 1.05 -2.50 -12.79
CA ILE A 93 1.15 -1.65 -13.99
C ILE A 93 2.40 -1.98 -14.79
N ALA A 94 3.57 -1.98 -14.16
CA ALA A 94 4.83 -2.29 -14.82
C ALA A 94 4.83 -3.69 -15.45
N HIS A 95 4.26 -4.69 -14.74
CA HIS A 95 4.15 -6.05 -15.23
C HIS A 95 3.20 -6.17 -16.44
N ILE A 96 2.04 -5.50 -16.40
CA ILE A 96 1.09 -5.51 -17.52
C ILE A 96 1.70 -4.81 -18.74
N LYS A 97 2.40 -3.68 -18.56
CA LYS A 97 3.10 -2.99 -19.65
C LYS A 97 4.12 -3.88 -20.35
N GLN A 98 4.89 -4.67 -19.61
CA GLN A 98 5.82 -5.64 -20.19
C GLN A 98 5.13 -6.68 -21.08
N MET A 99 3.86 -7.00 -20.82
CA MET A 99 3.10 -7.99 -21.60
C MET A 99 2.36 -7.37 -22.80
N VAL A 100 1.85 -6.13 -22.66
CA VAL A 100 1.01 -5.46 -23.67
C VAL A 100 1.86 -4.62 -24.64
N GLY A 101 3.04 -4.17 -24.21
CA GLY A 101 3.91 -3.24 -24.94
C GLY A 101 3.77 -1.81 -24.42
N ASP A 102 4.62 -0.92 -24.95
CA ASP A 102 4.73 0.48 -24.48
C ASP A 102 3.68 1.44 -25.08
N GLU A 103 2.83 0.96 -25.98
CA GLU A 103 1.78 1.78 -26.64
C GLU A 103 0.51 1.88 -25.74
N VAL A 104 0.69 2.26 -24.48
CA VAL A 104 -0.41 2.48 -23.53
C VAL A 104 -0.59 3.97 -23.35
N GLU A 105 -1.79 4.50 -23.62
CA GLU A 105 -2.11 5.91 -23.40
C GLU A 105 -2.71 6.16 -22.02
N LYS A 106 -3.63 5.28 -21.62
CA LYS A 106 -4.37 5.44 -20.37
C LYS A 106 -4.41 4.15 -19.53
N ILE A 107 -4.41 4.33 -18.25
CA ILE A 107 -4.52 3.26 -17.26
C ILE A 107 -5.78 3.49 -16.43
N HIS A 108 -6.68 2.52 -16.44
CA HIS A 108 -7.91 2.53 -15.67
C HIS A 108 -7.76 1.59 -14.48
N ILE A 109 -8.01 2.11 -13.27
CA ILE A 109 -7.95 1.37 -12.01
C ILE A 109 -9.36 1.25 -11.47
N TYR A 110 -9.87 0.04 -11.31
CA TYR A 110 -11.22 -0.25 -10.80
C TYR A 110 -11.13 -0.72 -9.35
N LEU A 111 -11.89 -0.05 -8.49
CA LEU A 111 -11.95 -0.38 -7.07
C LEU A 111 -12.95 -1.51 -6.79
N ALA A 112 -12.75 -2.20 -5.69
CA ALA A 112 -13.67 -3.24 -5.25
C ALA A 112 -14.97 -2.62 -4.72
N PRO A 113 -16.16 -3.05 -5.20
CA PRO A 113 -17.44 -2.59 -4.67
C PRO A 113 -17.63 -3.06 -3.21
N ASP A 114 -18.49 -2.35 -2.47
CA ASP A 114 -18.70 -2.54 -1.03
C ASP A 114 -19.08 -3.97 -0.64
N TRP A 115 -19.92 -4.63 -1.44
CA TRP A 115 -20.33 -5.99 -1.16
C TRP A 115 -19.16 -7.00 -1.13
N LYS A 116 -18.08 -6.76 -1.85
CA LYS A 116 -16.89 -7.60 -1.81
C LYS A 116 -16.10 -7.41 -0.52
N TRP A 117 -16.12 -6.21 0.04
CA TRP A 117 -15.56 -5.93 1.36
C TRP A 117 -16.33 -6.64 2.46
N ASP A 118 -17.66 -6.61 2.39
CA ASP A 118 -18.53 -7.33 3.31
C ASP A 118 -18.31 -8.85 3.22
N LEU A 119 -18.16 -9.36 2.00
CA LEU A 119 -17.87 -10.77 1.79
C LEU A 119 -16.49 -11.16 2.35
N TYR A 120 -15.48 -10.29 2.23
CA TYR A 120 -14.15 -10.53 2.78
C TYR A 120 -14.19 -10.56 4.32
N LYS A 121 -14.93 -9.65 4.93
CA LYS A 121 -15.17 -9.64 6.37
C LYS A 121 -15.84 -10.93 6.84
N ILE A 122 -16.89 -11.37 6.15
CA ILE A 122 -17.57 -12.65 6.45
C ILE A 122 -16.59 -13.83 6.36
N ALA A 123 -15.72 -13.82 5.37
CA ALA A 123 -14.72 -14.88 5.19
C ALA A 123 -13.68 -14.89 6.32
N ASP A 124 -13.25 -13.72 6.79
CA ASP A 124 -12.34 -13.59 7.94
C ASP A 124 -13.00 -14.09 9.23
N ASP A 125 -14.26 -13.72 9.47
CA ASP A 125 -15.05 -14.16 10.63
C ASP A 125 -15.29 -15.70 10.64
N VAL A 126 -15.29 -16.35 9.48
CA VAL A 126 -15.35 -17.82 9.36
C VAL A 126 -14.00 -18.45 9.76
N GLY A 127 -12.88 -17.74 9.55
CA GLY A 127 -11.53 -18.13 9.98
C GLY A 127 -10.95 -19.35 9.25
N LYS A 128 -11.68 -19.96 8.32
CA LYS A 128 -11.27 -21.09 7.49
C LYS A 128 -11.78 -20.88 6.06
N PRO A 129 -11.11 -21.41 5.02
CA PRO A 129 -11.56 -21.30 3.64
C PRO A 129 -12.78 -22.22 3.35
N ASP A 130 -13.79 -22.18 4.20
CA ASP A 130 -15.04 -22.90 4.02
C ASP A 130 -16.00 -22.09 3.17
N ILE A 131 -15.99 -22.32 1.87
CA ILE A 131 -16.80 -21.61 0.88
C ILE A 131 -18.29 -21.78 1.17
N GLY A 132 -18.72 -22.95 1.68
CA GLY A 132 -20.14 -23.19 2.01
C GLY A 132 -20.64 -22.30 3.13
N GLN A 133 -19.85 -22.17 4.21
CA GLN A 133 -20.20 -21.27 5.32
C GLN A 133 -20.15 -19.80 4.93
N ILE A 134 -19.11 -19.40 4.15
CA ILE A 134 -18.99 -18.01 3.65
C ILE A 134 -20.23 -17.66 2.80
N MET A 135 -20.59 -18.52 1.83
CA MET A 135 -21.78 -18.31 0.99
C MET A 135 -23.07 -18.30 1.80
N GLY A 136 -23.23 -19.24 2.75
CA GLY A 136 -24.43 -19.31 3.59
C GLY A 136 -24.65 -18.02 4.38
N ARG A 137 -23.59 -17.46 4.99
CA ARG A 137 -23.65 -16.18 5.71
C ARG A 137 -23.88 -15.00 4.77
N ALA A 138 -23.21 -14.96 3.62
CA ALA A 138 -23.35 -13.88 2.64
C ALA A 138 -24.78 -13.80 2.06
N ILE A 139 -25.37 -14.93 1.71
CA ILE A 139 -26.75 -15.01 1.23
C ILE A 139 -27.74 -14.67 2.35
N GLY A 140 -27.49 -15.14 3.58
CA GLY A 140 -28.31 -14.82 4.74
C GLY A 140 -28.29 -13.34 5.12
N ALA A 141 -27.17 -12.65 4.89
CA ALA A 141 -27.01 -11.21 5.09
C ALA A 141 -27.47 -10.37 3.89
N ASN A 142 -27.85 -10.99 2.77
CA ASN A 142 -28.31 -10.34 1.53
C ASN A 142 -27.36 -9.24 1.04
N ILE A 143 -26.06 -9.53 1.05
CA ILE A 143 -25.02 -8.54 0.70
C ILE A 143 -24.97 -8.22 -0.80
N TYR A 144 -25.44 -9.12 -1.66
CA TYR A 144 -25.47 -8.95 -3.09
C TYR A 144 -26.48 -9.92 -3.74
N ASP A 145 -27.12 -9.50 -4.83
CA ASP A 145 -28.23 -10.26 -5.44
C ASP A 145 -27.76 -11.45 -6.28
N ASP A 146 -26.60 -11.34 -6.96
CA ASP A 146 -26.09 -12.43 -7.81
C ASP A 146 -25.32 -13.48 -7.00
N LYS A 147 -26.03 -14.57 -6.69
CA LYS A 147 -25.46 -15.72 -5.95
C LYS A 147 -24.32 -16.42 -6.67
N LYS A 148 -24.27 -16.36 -8.02
CA LYS A 148 -23.16 -16.96 -8.79
C LYS A 148 -21.89 -16.14 -8.65
N GLU A 149 -22.03 -14.81 -8.66
CA GLU A 149 -20.90 -13.92 -8.47
C GLU A 149 -20.37 -14.01 -7.03
N ILE A 150 -21.25 -14.05 -6.03
CA ILE A 150 -20.84 -14.33 -4.62
C ILE A 150 -20.02 -15.61 -4.55
N ALA A 151 -20.46 -16.72 -5.19
CA ALA A 151 -19.74 -17.99 -5.15
C ALA A 151 -18.37 -17.91 -5.80
N MET A 152 -18.25 -17.20 -6.91
CA MET A 152 -16.98 -17.01 -7.61
C MET A 152 -16.01 -16.17 -6.76
N VAL A 153 -16.48 -15.09 -6.18
CA VAL A 153 -15.66 -14.20 -5.34
C VAL A 153 -15.31 -14.87 -4.02
N ALA A 154 -16.24 -15.58 -3.37
CA ALA A 154 -15.94 -16.35 -2.15
C ALA A 154 -14.85 -17.40 -2.37
N LYS A 155 -14.81 -18.05 -3.54
CA LYS A 155 -13.75 -18.99 -3.90
C LYS A 155 -12.39 -18.31 -4.07
N LYS A 156 -12.37 -17.08 -4.61
CA LYS A 156 -11.13 -16.27 -4.73
C LYS A 156 -10.67 -15.84 -3.34
N ILE A 157 -11.55 -15.26 -2.53
CA ILE A 157 -11.25 -14.80 -1.16
C ILE A 157 -10.75 -15.96 -0.29
N GLY A 158 -11.40 -17.12 -0.35
CA GLY A 158 -10.98 -18.29 0.42
C GLY A 158 -9.55 -18.76 0.13
N LYS A 159 -9.03 -18.50 -1.07
CA LYS A 159 -7.61 -18.77 -1.41
C LYS A 159 -6.66 -17.66 -0.94
N GLU A 160 -7.15 -16.42 -0.91
CA GLU A 160 -6.33 -15.25 -0.55
C GLU A 160 -6.26 -15.01 0.96
N ILE A 161 -7.32 -15.33 1.70
CA ILE A 161 -7.41 -15.11 3.16
C ILE A 161 -6.34 -15.90 3.93
N THR A 162 -5.85 -16.99 3.36
CA THR A 162 -4.71 -17.74 3.92
C THR A 162 -3.38 -17.02 3.77
N LYS A 163 -3.30 -16.03 2.86
CA LYS A 163 -2.09 -15.27 2.55
C LYS A 163 -2.14 -13.84 3.05
N THR A 164 -3.32 -13.24 3.03
CA THR A 164 -3.53 -11.84 3.39
C THR A 164 -4.64 -11.77 4.43
N ARG A 165 -4.27 -11.42 5.67
CA ARG A 165 -5.24 -11.22 6.75
C ARG A 165 -6.11 -10.00 6.45
N TYR A 166 -7.41 -10.11 6.75
CA TYR A 166 -8.31 -8.96 6.75
C TYR A 166 -7.96 -8.02 7.91
N ILE A 167 -7.71 -6.77 7.60
CA ILE A 167 -7.37 -5.72 8.59
C ILE A 167 -8.45 -4.64 8.70
N GLY A 168 -9.62 -4.88 8.09
CA GLY A 168 -10.71 -3.93 7.98
C GLY A 168 -10.75 -3.25 6.62
N LYS A 169 -11.90 -2.63 6.31
CA LYS A 169 -12.04 -1.82 5.09
C LYS A 169 -11.14 -0.60 5.18
N ILE A 170 -10.39 -0.34 4.12
CA ILE A 170 -9.61 0.88 3.89
C ILE A 170 -10.30 1.71 2.81
N ASN A 171 -10.08 3.01 2.79
CA ASN A 171 -10.60 3.89 1.75
C ASN A 171 -9.64 3.89 0.54
N GLU A 172 -9.78 2.85 -0.33
CA GLU A 172 -8.92 2.71 -1.51
C GLU A 172 -8.99 3.92 -2.44
N GLU A 173 -10.16 4.56 -2.56
CA GLU A 173 -10.35 5.75 -3.39
C GLU A 173 -9.50 6.92 -2.91
N GLU A 174 -9.57 7.24 -1.62
CA GLU A 174 -8.77 8.30 -1.00
C GLU A 174 -7.27 8.01 -1.13
N ILE A 175 -6.84 6.80 -0.76
CA ILE A 175 -5.45 6.37 -0.82
C ILE A 175 -4.87 6.52 -2.24
N LEU A 176 -5.62 6.08 -3.25
CA LEU A 176 -5.15 6.14 -4.63
C LEU A 176 -5.26 7.54 -5.24
N THR A 177 -6.23 8.34 -4.79
CA THR A 177 -6.34 9.75 -5.19
C THR A 177 -5.17 10.55 -4.65
N ASP A 178 -4.79 10.35 -3.39
CA ASP A 178 -3.63 10.99 -2.78
C ASP A 178 -2.30 10.55 -3.42
N ALA A 179 -2.25 9.32 -3.91
CA ALA A 179 -1.08 8.79 -4.61
C ALA A 179 -1.12 8.97 -6.13
N LEU A 180 -2.15 9.63 -6.69
CA LEU A 180 -2.41 9.65 -8.13
C LEU A 180 -1.25 10.24 -8.94
N ASP A 181 -0.71 11.37 -8.50
CA ASP A 181 0.41 12.02 -9.20
C ASP A 181 1.67 11.16 -9.17
N TYR A 182 1.91 10.47 -8.06
CA TYR A 182 2.99 9.52 -7.94
C TYR A 182 2.81 8.32 -8.89
N ILE A 183 1.62 7.74 -8.97
CA ILE A 183 1.31 6.62 -9.88
C ILE A 183 1.45 7.06 -11.35
N LYS A 184 1.01 8.27 -11.70
CA LYS A 184 1.18 8.85 -13.05
C LYS A 184 2.65 9.02 -13.42
N GLU A 185 3.46 9.55 -12.49
CA GLU A 185 4.88 9.76 -12.73
C GLU A 185 5.63 8.43 -12.91
N GLU A 186 5.36 7.44 -12.06
CA GLU A 186 5.98 6.11 -12.17
C GLU A 186 5.54 5.33 -13.40
N SER A 187 4.27 5.47 -13.78
CA SER A 187 3.74 4.79 -14.96
C SER A 187 4.07 5.50 -16.27
N GLY A 188 4.27 6.82 -16.24
CA GLY A 188 4.43 7.64 -17.42
C GLY A 188 3.14 7.79 -18.25
N ASN A 189 1.97 7.49 -17.70
CA ASN A 189 0.69 7.49 -18.38
C ASN A 189 -0.38 8.27 -17.62
N GLU A 190 -1.47 8.61 -18.30
CA GLU A 190 -2.67 9.09 -17.64
C GLU A 190 -3.31 7.95 -16.85
N VAL A 191 -3.67 8.22 -15.58
CA VAL A 191 -4.29 7.25 -14.67
C VAL A 191 -5.67 7.76 -14.25
N ILE A 192 -6.68 6.89 -14.38
CA ILE A 192 -8.07 7.18 -14.04
C ILE A 192 -8.55 6.13 -13.04
N ILE A 193 -9.09 6.60 -11.90
CA ILE A 193 -9.65 5.73 -10.86
C ILE A 193 -11.16 5.67 -11.05
N HIS A 194 -11.70 4.45 -11.05
CA HIS A 194 -13.12 4.19 -11.17
C HIS A 194 -13.66 3.53 -9.90
N THR A 195 -14.70 4.13 -9.34
CA THR A 195 -15.46 3.58 -8.21
C THR A 195 -16.64 2.74 -8.67
N ASP A 196 -16.98 2.83 -9.95
CA ASP A 196 -18.06 2.11 -10.61
C ASP A 196 -17.56 1.45 -11.92
N ASP A 197 -18.46 0.76 -12.60
CA ASP A 197 -18.22 0.07 -13.87
C ASP A 197 -18.76 0.82 -15.10
N SER A 198 -19.02 2.13 -14.96
CA SER A 198 -19.60 2.97 -16.02
C SER A 198 -18.76 2.98 -17.31
N TYR A 199 -17.46 2.84 -17.19
CA TYR A 199 -16.54 2.65 -18.30
C TYR A 199 -15.68 1.40 -18.06
N ASP A 200 -16.10 0.25 -18.58
CA ASP A 200 -15.35 -1.02 -18.49
C ASP A 200 -15.48 -1.83 -19.78
N PRO A 201 -14.79 -1.42 -20.88
CA PRO A 201 -14.93 -2.02 -22.20
C PRO A 201 -14.51 -3.50 -22.25
N GLN A 202 -13.68 -3.95 -21.33
CA GLN A 202 -13.22 -5.35 -21.27
C GLN A 202 -13.75 -6.12 -20.06
N ASN A 203 -14.70 -5.54 -19.32
CA ASN A 203 -15.31 -6.20 -18.16
C ASN A 203 -14.28 -6.58 -17.08
N LYS A 204 -13.31 -5.69 -16.83
CA LYS A 204 -12.23 -5.88 -15.86
C LYS A 204 -12.62 -5.51 -14.44
N ALA A 205 -13.55 -4.56 -14.26
CA ALA A 205 -14.02 -4.10 -12.94
C ALA A 205 -14.50 -5.27 -12.05
N LYS A 206 -15.11 -6.29 -12.63
CA LYS A 206 -15.51 -7.51 -11.89
C LYS A 206 -14.34 -8.25 -11.23
N ASN A 207 -13.11 -8.05 -11.70
CA ASN A 207 -11.93 -8.69 -11.13
C ASN A 207 -11.34 -7.93 -9.95
N ALA A 208 -11.76 -6.67 -9.72
CA ALA A 208 -11.35 -5.89 -8.57
C ALA A 208 -11.74 -6.62 -7.26
N MET A 209 -10.78 -6.68 -6.34
CA MET A 209 -10.93 -7.33 -5.03
C MET A 209 -10.45 -6.36 -3.95
N PRO A 210 -10.96 -6.47 -2.71
CA PRO A 210 -10.40 -5.73 -1.58
C PRO A 210 -8.88 -5.85 -1.50
N TYR A 211 -8.19 -4.74 -1.35
CA TYR A 211 -6.73 -4.57 -1.37
C TYR A 211 -6.04 -4.91 -2.71
N LYS A 212 -6.81 -5.19 -3.75
CA LYS A 212 -6.30 -5.54 -5.07
C LYS A 212 -7.23 -5.01 -6.17
N PRO A 213 -7.16 -3.73 -6.49
CA PRO A 213 -7.88 -3.13 -7.61
C PRO A 213 -7.57 -3.84 -8.93
N ALA A 214 -8.50 -3.78 -9.87
CA ALA A 214 -8.26 -4.31 -11.21
C ALA A 214 -7.72 -3.20 -12.11
N ILE A 215 -6.84 -3.57 -13.04
CA ILE A 215 -6.19 -2.64 -13.95
C ILE A 215 -6.56 -3.00 -15.38
N PHE A 216 -6.91 -1.98 -16.15
CA PHE A 216 -7.09 -2.04 -17.60
C PHE A 216 -6.25 -0.95 -18.27
N MET A 217 -5.65 -1.27 -19.39
CA MET A 217 -4.80 -0.35 -20.18
C MET A 217 -5.34 -0.24 -21.60
N GLU A 218 -5.42 1.00 -22.09
CA GLU A 218 -5.77 1.33 -23.47
C GLU A 218 -4.73 2.23 -24.13
#